data_c1c4ffbf028765ad3ae970acb8c3679b
#
_entry.id   c1c4ffbf028765ad3ae970acb8c3679b
#
_cell.length_a   1.000
_cell.length_b   1.000
_cell.length_c   1.000
_cell.angle_alpha   90.00
_cell.angle_beta   90.00
_cell.angle_gamma   90.00
#
_symmetry.space_group_name_H-M   'P 1'
#
loop_
_entity.id
_entity.type
_entity.pdbx_description
1 polymer ?
#
loop_
_entity_poly.entity_id
_entity_poly.type
_entity_poly.pdbx_seq_one_letter_code
_entity_poly.pdbx_strand_id
1 'polypeptide(L)'
;LKDLDENGIIRIGAEVQTGDILVGKVTPKGETELTPEERLLRAIFGEKAREVRDTSLKVPHGEGGIVVDVKVFTRENKDELAPGVNKLVRVYIAQKRKIQVGDKMAGRHGNKGVISRVLPQADMPFLADGTPLQIVLNPLGVPSRMNIGQVLEVHLGLVCKQLGWKIATPVFDGATEQDIKQLFLENNIVNPEGKVDGKIQVYDGRTGEPFENRVTVGVQYMIKLIHLVDDKIHARSIGPYLSLIHI
;
A
#
# COMPACT_ATOMS: atom_id res chain seq x y z
N LEU A 1 26.44 -3.31 -13.79
CA LEU A 1 27.04 -3.32 -12.43
C LEU A 1 27.09 -1.90 -11.86
N LYS A 2 26.00 -1.19 -12.00
CA LYS A 2 25.85 0.18 -11.51
C LYS A 2 25.61 0.13 -10.00
N ASP A 3 26.28 1.02 -9.27
CA ASP A 3 26.05 1.22 -7.83
C ASP A 3 26.42 0.05 -6.88
N LEU A 4 27.25 -0.90 -7.33
CA LEU A 4 27.82 -1.92 -6.46
C LEU A 4 29.16 -1.45 -5.89
N ASP A 5 29.44 -1.85 -4.63
CA ASP A 5 30.72 -1.62 -3.98
C ASP A 5 31.78 -2.67 -4.41
N GLU A 6 32.99 -2.58 -3.86
CA GLU A 6 34.09 -3.51 -4.13
C GLU A 6 33.76 -4.96 -3.75
N ASN A 7 32.85 -5.16 -2.81
CA ASN A 7 32.36 -6.47 -2.36
C ASN A 7 31.16 -6.99 -3.16
N GLY A 8 30.73 -6.25 -4.18
CA GLY A 8 29.57 -6.61 -4.97
C GLY A 8 28.23 -6.36 -4.27
N ILE A 9 28.20 -5.53 -3.23
CA ILE A 9 27.00 -5.16 -2.49
C ILE A 9 26.53 -3.78 -2.95
N ILE A 10 25.21 -3.60 -3.10
CA ILE A 10 24.66 -2.32 -3.53
C ILE A 10 24.88 -1.22 -2.50
N ARG A 11 25.12 -0.01 -2.96
CA ARG A 11 25.37 1.16 -2.09
C ARG A 11 24.04 1.73 -1.58
N ILE A 12 24.11 2.31 -0.36
CA ILE A 12 23.00 3.08 0.20
C ILE A 12 22.73 4.29 -0.67
N GLY A 13 21.45 4.59 -0.92
CA GLY A 13 21.02 5.69 -1.77
C GLY A 13 20.84 5.32 -3.25
N ALA A 14 21.22 4.12 -3.67
CA ALA A 14 21.03 3.66 -5.03
C ALA A 14 19.54 3.47 -5.35
N GLU A 15 19.11 3.92 -6.52
CA GLU A 15 17.79 3.64 -7.06
C GLU A 15 17.82 2.30 -7.81
N VAL A 16 16.94 1.38 -7.43
CA VAL A 16 16.86 0.04 -7.98
C VAL A 16 15.52 -0.24 -8.62
N GLN A 17 15.55 -1.01 -9.71
CA GLN A 17 14.39 -1.45 -10.46
C GLN A 17 14.40 -2.97 -10.58
N THR A 18 13.27 -3.54 -11.03
CA THR A 18 13.15 -4.97 -11.28
C THR A 18 14.31 -5.50 -12.11
N GLY A 19 14.95 -6.56 -11.61
CA GLY A 19 16.08 -7.22 -12.28
C GLY A 19 17.45 -6.64 -11.95
N ASP A 20 17.55 -5.50 -11.27
CA ASP A 20 18.84 -4.95 -10.82
C ASP A 20 19.50 -5.85 -9.78
N ILE A 21 20.83 -5.92 -9.81
CA ILE A 21 21.61 -6.72 -8.88
C ILE A 21 21.77 -5.98 -7.57
N LEU A 22 21.37 -6.61 -6.47
CA LEU A 22 21.54 -6.10 -5.11
C LEU A 22 22.83 -6.61 -4.48
N VAL A 23 23.12 -7.89 -4.64
CA VAL A 23 24.34 -8.54 -4.14
C VAL A 23 24.86 -9.46 -5.23
N GLY A 24 26.07 -9.18 -5.70
CA GLY A 24 26.75 -10.03 -6.67
C GLY A 24 27.20 -11.34 -6.03
N LYS A 25 26.84 -12.47 -6.63
CA LYS A 25 27.22 -13.79 -6.16
C LYS A 25 27.40 -14.73 -7.36
N VAL A 26 28.47 -15.50 -7.31
CA VAL A 26 28.73 -16.57 -8.26
C VAL A 26 28.88 -17.89 -7.54
N THR A 27 28.39 -18.97 -8.11
CA THR A 27 28.52 -20.32 -7.56
C THR A 27 29.17 -21.24 -8.59
N PRO A 28 29.96 -22.24 -8.17
CA PRO A 28 30.49 -23.25 -9.09
C PRO A 28 29.35 -24.02 -9.77
N LYS A 29 29.49 -24.29 -11.08
CA LYS A 29 28.59 -25.21 -11.80
C LYS A 29 28.96 -26.64 -11.45
N GLY A 30 27.96 -27.45 -11.05
CA GLY A 30 28.14 -28.91 -10.97
C GLY A 30 28.24 -29.54 -12.36
N GLU A 31 28.88 -30.70 -12.44
CA GLU A 31 29.07 -31.43 -13.74
C GLU A 31 27.74 -31.78 -14.43
N THR A 32 26.64 -31.88 -13.68
CA THR A 32 25.30 -32.20 -14.19
C THR A 32 24.56 -31.03 -14.82
N GLU A 33 25.02 -29.79 -14.59
CA GLU A 33 24.34 -28.57 -15.06
C GLU A 33 24.91 -28.01 -16.37
N LEU A 34 25.88 -28.72 -16.98
CA LEU A 34 26.45 -28.34 -18.27
C LEU A 34 25.48 -28.63 -19.40
N THR A 35 25.25 -27.66 -20.29
CA THR A 35 24.49 -27.90 -21.54
C THR A 35 25.25 -28.88 -22.43
N PRO A 36 24.57 -29.60 -23.35
CA PRO A 36 25.23 -30.49 -24.31
C PRO A 36 26.31 -29.79 -25.11
N GLU A 37 26.11 -28.54 -25.51
CA GLU A 37 27.06 -27.72 -26.25
C GLU A 37 28.29 -27.37 -25.38
N GLU A 38 28.11 -27.03 -24.12
CA GLU A 38 29.22 -26.76 -23.19
C GLU A 38 30.05 -28.00 -22.90
N ARG A 39 29.43 -29.18 -22.82
CA ARG A 39 30.12 -30.47 -22.70
C ARG A 39 30.97 -30.78 -23.94
N LEU A 40 30.43 -30.49 -25.13
CA LEU A 40 31.12 -30.70 -26.38
C LEU A 40 32.32 -29.77 -26.54
N LEU A 41 32.16 -28.49 -26.22
CA LEU A 41 33.23 -27.49 -26.23
C LEU A 41 34.35 -27.86 -25.24
N ARG A 42 34.01 -28.38 -24.08
CA ARG A 42 34.97 -28.86 -23.07
C ARG A 42 35.77 -30.07 -23.59
N ALA A 43 35.12 -30.98 -24.28
CA ALA A 43 35.76 -32.15 -24.84
C ALA A 43 36.72 -31.81 -25.99
N ILE A 44 36.38 -30.79 -26.81
CA ILE A 44 37.15 -30.43 -28.01
C ILE A 44 38.30 -29.48 -27.71
N PHE A 45 38.07 -28.47 -26.84
CA PHE A 45 39.04 -27.39 -26.63
C PHE A 45 39.83 -27.48 -25.31
N GLY A 46 39.51 -28.43 -24.44
CA GLY A 46 40.20 -28.60 -23.15
C GLY A 46 40.18 -27.36 -22.26
N GLU A 47 39.37 -26.36 -22.61
CA GLU A 47 39.33 -25.10 -21.89
C GLU A 47 38.61 -25.25 -20.56
N LYS A 48 39.19 -24.68 -19.54
CA LYS A 48 38.53 -24.32 -18.31
C LYS A 48 37.49 -23.22 -18.62
N ALA A 49 36.38 -23.62 -19.27
CA ALA A 49 35.21 -22.75 -19.30
C ALA A 49 34.94 -22.32 -17.86
N ARG A 50 34.77 -21.04 -17.62
CA ARG A 50 34.52 -20.51 -16.28
C ARG A 50 33.32 -21.22 -15.66
N GLU A 51 33.61 -22.13 -14.75
CA GLU A 51 32.65 -23.05 -14.13
C GLU A 51 31.79 -22.36 -13.07
N VAL A 52 31.42 -21.12 -13.31
CA VAL A 52 30.63 -20.35 -12.36
C VAL A 52 29.31 -19.95 -12.96
N ARG A 53 28.27 -20.11 -12.17
CA ARG A 53 26.91 -19.66 -12.47
C ARG A 53 26.66 -18.38 -11.68
N ASP A 54 26.04 -17.40 -12.33
CA ASP A 54 25.57 -16.20 -11.65
C ASP A 54 24.35 -16.52 -10.80
N THR A 55 24.48 -16.40 -9.50
CA THR A 55 23.44 -16.58 -8.50
C THR A 55 23.19 -15.32 -7.71
N SER A 56 23.51 -14.16 -8.31
CA SER A 56 23.33 -12.85 -7.68
C SER A 56 21.88 -12.62 -7.22
N LEU A 57 21.74 -11.98 -6.08
CA LEU A 57 20.43 -11.53 -5.61
C LEU A 57 20.00 -10.35 -6.48
N LYS A 58 18.86 -10.50 -7.13
CA LYS A 58 18.25 -9.48 -7.99
C LYS A 58 16.97 -8.99 -7.36
N VAL A 59 16.58 -7.75 -7.69
CA VAL A 59 15.29 -7.19 -7.29
C VAL A 59 14.18 -8.03 -7.92
N PRO A 60 13.22 -8.55 -7.13
CA PRO A 60 12.11 -9.33 -7.63
C PRO A 60 11.25 -8.56 -8.63
N HIS A 61 10.51 -9.27 -9.46
CA HIS A 61 9.62 -8.66 -10.44
C HIS A 61 8.51 -7.84 -9.75
N GLY A 62 8.29 -6.62 -10.24
CA GLY A 62 7.29 -5.69 -9.71
C GLY A 62 7.75 -4.91 -8.48
N GLU A 63 8.97 -5.10 -8.01
CA GLU A 63 9.56 -4.36 -6.92
C GLU A 63 10.61 -3.36 -7.40
N GLY A 64 10.84 -2.33 -6.60
CA GLY A 64 11.84 -1.31 -6.86
C GLY A 64 11.80 -0.23 -5.78
N GLY A 65 12.73 0.69 -5.80
CA GLY A 65 12.79 1.76 -4.82
C GLY A 65 14.22 2.27 -4.60
N ILE A 66 14.46 2.82 -3.42
CA ILE A 66 15.76 3.37 -3.02
C ILE A 66 16.33 2.54 -1.87
N VAL A 67 17.58 2.17 -1.98
CA VAL A 67 18.29 1.45 -0.91
C VAL A 67 18.54 2.42 0.25
N VAL A 68 17.96 2.13 1.40
CA VAL A 68 18.03 2.99 2.61
C VAL A 68 19.02 2.48 3.63
N ASP A 69 19.27 1.18 3.67
CA ASP A 69 20.24 0.58 4.59
C ASP A 69 20.75 -0.76 4.05
N VAL A 70 21.98 -1.11 4.43
CA VAL A 70 22.60 -2.40 4.12
C VAL A 70 23.30 -2.90 5.36
N LYS A 71 22.95 -4.10 5.83
CA LYS A 71 23.60 -4.76 6.97
C LYS A 71 24.33 -6.02 6.52
N VAL A 72 25.57 -6.13 6.91
CA VAL A 72 26.42 -7.28 6.62
C VAL A 72 26.76 -7.98 7.94
N PHE A 73 26.41 -9.24 8.05
CA PHE A 73 26.69 -10.10 9.19
C PHE A 73 27.74 -11.14 8.78
N THR A 74 28.76 -11.30 9.59
CA THR A 74 29.85 -12.24 9.31
C THR A 74 30.19 -13.06 10.55
N ARG A 75 30.71 -14.28 10.36
CA ARG A 75 31.21 -15.10 11.46
C ARG A 75 32.44 -14.50 12.13
N GLU A 76 33.21 -13.72 11.39
CA GLU A 76 34.39 -13.01 11.93
C GLU A 76 33.98 -11.98 12.99
N ASN A 77 32.84 -11.34 12.82
CA ASN A 77 32.23 -10.41 13.77
C ASN A 77 31.51 -11.12 14.94
N LYS A 78 31.52 -12.45 14.98
CA LYS A 78 30.78 -13.27 15.96
C LYS A 78 29.27 -13.14 15.88
N ASP A 79 28.74 -12.81 14.71
CA ASP A 79 27.31 -12.78 14.48
C ASP A 79 26.72 -14.20 14.47
N GLU A 80 25.51 -14.34 15.01
CA GLU A 80 24.76 -15.61 14.98
C GLU A 80 24.26 -15.90 13.57
N LEU A 81 24.91 -16.83 12.89
CA LEU A 81 24.56 -17.27 11.54
C LEU A 81 24.14 -18.74 11.52
N ALA A 82 23.23 -19.07 10.63
CA ALA A 82 22.79 -20.45 10.43
C ALA A 82 23.99 -21.36 10.06
N PRO A 83 23.93 -22.67 10.38
CA PRO A 83 24.98 -23.62 9.99
C PRO A 83 25.24 -23.57 8.47
N GLY A 84 26.53 -23.49 8.10
CA GLY A 84 26.97 -23.40 6.70
C GLY A 84 26.95 -22.00 6.08
N VAL A 85 26.44 -20.99 6.78
CA VAL A 85 26.46 -19.59 6.33
C VAL A 85 27.65 -18.86 6.93
N ASN A 86 28.46 -18.23 6.09
CA ASN A 86 29.64 -17.46 6.53
C ASN A 86 29.38 -15.95 6.49
N LYS A 87 28.52 -15.49 5.58
CA LYS A 87 28.18 -14.09 5.40
C LYS A 87 26.71 -13.94 5.02
N LEU A 88 25.99 -13.07 5.71
CA LEU A 88 24.61 -12.70 5.42
C LEU A 88 24.54 -11.21 5.11
N VAL A 89 23.94 -10.87 3.99
CA VAL A 89 23.72 -9.47 3.61
C VAL A 89 22.21 -9.21 3.61
N ARG A 90 21.81 -8.16 4.33
CA ARG A 90 20.42 -7.70 4.38
C ARG A 90 20.34 -6.30 3.77
N VAL A 91 19.60 -6.18 2.67
CA VAL A 91 19.39 -4.91 1.97
C VAL A 91 17.97 -4.42 2.27
N TYR A 92 17.87 -3.16 2.72
CA TYR A 92 16.61 -2.49 2.99
C TYR A 92 16.30 -1.52 1.86
N ILE A 93 15.16 -1.72 1.22
CA ILE A 93 14.70 -0.90 0.09
C ILE A 93 13.42 -0.18 0.50
N ALA A 94 13.41 1.15 0.39
CA ALA A 94 12.22 1.96 0.60
C ALA A 94 11.45 2.11 -0.71
N GLN A 95 10.18 1.76 -0.66
CA GLN A 95 9.26 1.88 -1.78
C GLN A 95 8.08 2.76 -1.38
N LYS A 96 7.75 3.74 -2.22
CA LYS A 96 6.60 4.61 -2.01
C LYS A 96 5.38 4.02 -2.72
N ARG A 97 4.48 3.42 -1.95
CA ARG A 97 3.24 2.85 -2.47
C ARG A 97 2.08 3.82 -2.27
N LYS A 98 1.57 4.37 -3.35
CA LYS A 98 0.33 5.16 -3.35
C LYS A 98 -0.88 4.23 -3.29
N ILE A 99 -2.02 4.76 -2.81
CA ILE A 99 -3.27 4.01 -2.85
C ILE A 99 -3.71 3.78 -4.29
N GLN A 100 -4.23 2.57 -4.53
CA GLN A 100 -4.74 2.17 -5.84
C GLN A 100 -6.01 1.34 -5.70
N VAL A 101 -6.67 1.08 -6.81
CA VAL A 101 -7.83 0.19 -6.87
C VAL A 101 -7.47 -1.20 -6.34
N GLY A 102 -8.28 -1.72 -5.43
CA GLY A 102 -8.04 -3.01 -4.78
C GLY A 102 -7.38 -2.91 -3.39
N ASP A 103 -6.80 -1.77 -3.03
CA ASP A 103 -6.25 -1.57 -1.70
C ASP A 103 -7.36 -1.43 -0.66
N LYS A 104 -7.08 -1.92 0.56
CA LYS A 104 -8.04 -1.91 1.64
C LYS A 104 -7.83 -0.72 2.56
N MET A 105 -8.92 -0.02 2.86
CA MET A 105 -8.95 1.06 3.84
C MET A 105 -9.97 0.78 4.93
N ALA A 106 -9.81 1.39 6.08
CA ALA A 106 -10.73 1.28 7.20
C ALA A 106 -10.78 2.57 8.02
N GLY A 107 -11.91 2.79 8.70
CA GLY A 107 -12.03 3.77 9.77
C GLY A 107 -11.81 3.16 11.15
N ARG A 108 -12.20 3.91 12.19
CA ARG A 108 -12.06 3.51 13.60
C ARG A 108 -13.28 2.76 14.16
N HIS A 109 -14.32 2.53 13.38
CA HIS A 109 -15.62 2.00 13.82
C HIS A 109 -15.93 0.60 13.24
N GLY A 110 -14.90 -0.18 12.89
CA GLY A 110 -15.10 -1.47 12.23
C GLY A 110 -15.56 -1.36 10.77
N ASN A 111 -15.64 -0.17 10.23
CA ASN A 111 -15.92 0.10 8.84
C ASN A 111 -14.67 -0.12 7.99
N LYS A 112 -14.76 -1.04 7.07
CA LYS A 112 -13.68 -1.43 6.14
C LYS A 112 -14.21 -1.53 4.73
N GLY A 113 -13.37 -1.22 3.77
CA GLY A 113 -13.73 -1.30 2.36
C GLY A 113 -12.51 -1.41 1.46
N VAL A 114 -12.77 -1.75 0.24
CA VAL A 114 -11.77 -1.86 -0.83
C VAL A 114 -11.99 -0.71 -1.81
N ILE A 115 -10.92 -0.07 -2.23
CA ILE A 115 -10.97 1.01 -3.21
C ILE A 115 -11.44 0.46 -4.55
N SER A 116 -12.57 0.96 -5.04
CA SER A 116 -13.14 0.55 -6.33
C SER A 116 -12.72 1.45 -7.48
N ARG A 117 -12.51 2.74 -7.21
CA ARG A 117 -12.08 3.74 -8.20
C ARG A 117 -11.15 4.77 -7.57
N VAL A 118 -10.21 5.23 -8.36
CA VAL A 118 -9.40 6.43 -8.09
C VAL A 118 -9.69 7.40 -9.22
N LEU A 119 -10.24 8.56 -8.88
CA LEU A 119 -10.63 9.59 -9.83
C LEU A 119 -9.69 10.80 -9.73
N PRO A 120 -9.49 11.54 -10.83
CA PRO A 120 -8.87 12.85 -10.78
C PRO A 120 -9.64 13.80 -9.85
N GLN A 121 -8.93 14.72 -9.22
CA GLN A 121 -9.55 15.68 -8.29
C GLN A 121 -10.68 16.49 -8.96
N ALA A 122 -10.55 16.82 -10.24
CA ALA A 122 -11.56 17.56 -10.99
C ALA A 122 -12.88 16.80 -11.16
N ASP A 123 -12.83 15.46 -11.18
CA ASP A 123 -14.01 14.60 -11.36
C ASP A 123 -14.69 14.23 -10.04
N MET A 124 -14.06 14.56 -8.92
CA MET A 124 -14.63 14.30 -7.60
C MET A 124 -15.78 15.26 -7.29
N PRO A 125 -16.81 14.80 -6.58
CA PRO A 125 -17.87 15.67 -6.08
C PRO A 125 -17.30 16.80 -5.22
N PHE A 126 -17.90 17.97 -5.26
CA PHE A 126 -17.41 19.14 -4.55
C PHE A 126 -18.54 19.88 -3.81
N LEU A 127 -18.16 20.64 -2.78
CA LEU A 127 -19.05 21.47 -2.00
C LEU A 127 -19.31 22.81 -2.69
N ALA A 128 -20.30 23.58 -2.21
CA ALA A 128 -20.63 24.89 -2.76
C ALA A 128 -19.48 25.91 -2.75
N ASP A 129 -18.51 25.73 -1.86
CA ASP A 129 -17.28 26.54 -1.78
C ASP A 129 -16.18 26.08 -2.78
N GLY A 130 -16.46 25.06 -3.59
CA GLY A 130 -15.50 24.47 -4.54
C GLY A 130 -14.56 23.44 -3.94
N THR A 131 -14.64 23.14 -2.64
CA THR A 131 -13.79 22.14 -2.00
C THR A 131 -14.14 20.74 -2.49
N PRO A 132 -13.22 19.99 -3.13
CA PRO A 132 -13.50 18.63 -3.58
C PRO A 132 -13.51 17.64 -2.41
N LEU A 133 -14.37 16.63 -2.51
CA LEU A 133 -14.37 15.51 -1.59
C LEU A 133 -13.19 14.59 -1.87
N GLN A 134 -12.56 14.09 -0.83
CA GLN A 134 -11.39 13.20 -0.95
C GLN A 134 -11.77 11.73 -1.04
N ILE A 135 -12.91 11.34 -0.44
CA ILE A 135 -13.41 9.98 -0.43
C ILE A 135 -14.92 9.96 -0.50
N VAL A 136 -15.47 8.99 -1.21
CA VAL A 136 -16.91 8.70 -1.27
C VAL A 136 -17.12 7.28 -0.80
N LEU A 137 -17.99 7.12 0.20
CA LEU A 137 -18.28 5.83 0.84
C LEU A 137 -19.70 5.36 0.53
N ASN A 138 -19.85 4.05 0.35
CA ASN A 138 -21.17 3.47 0.13
C ASN A 138 -21.96 3.43 1.45
N PRO A 139 -23.13 4.07 1.55
CA PRO A 139 -23.94 4.11 2.75
C PRO A 139 -24.52 2.74 3.14
N LEU A 140 -24.64 1.79 2.23
CA LEU A 140 -25.16 0.45 2.50
C LEU A 140 -24.27 -0.34 3.49
N GLY A 141 -23.03 0.07 3.69
CA GLY A 141 -22.14 -0.51 4.68
C GLY A 141 -22.44 -0.14 6.13
N VAL A 142 -23.40 0.76 6.39
CA VAL A 142 -23.70 1.29 7.73
C VAL A 142 -24.86 0.59 8.42
N PRO A 143 -26.08 0.45 7.83
CA PRO A 143 -27.27 0.06 8.57
C PRO A 143 -27.19 -1.32 9.21
N SER A 144 -26.81 -2.33 8.43
CA SER A 144 -26.76 -3.72 8.88
C SER A 144 -25.64 -3.99 9.89
N ARG A 145 -24.63 -3.15 9.95
CA ARG A 145 -23.45 -3.31 10.81
C ARG A 145 -23.55 -2.57 12.13
N MET A 146 -24.59 -1.77 12.31
CA MET A 146 -24.90 -1.07 13.56
C MET A 146 -23.73 -0.22 14.10
N ASN A 147 -22.87 0.30 13.25
CA ASN A 147 -21.72 1.13 13.61
C ASN A 147 -22.00 2.61 13.37
N ILE A 148 -23.05 3.13 13.98
CA ILE A 148 -23.51 4.52 13.83
C ILE A 148 -22.45 5.55 14.26
N GLY A 149 -21.50 5.16 15.10
CA GLY A 149 -20.40 6.02 15.54
C GLY A 149 -19.61 6.67 14.41
N GLN A 150 -19.49 6.00 13.25
CA GLN A 150 -18.84 6.59 12.08
C GLN A 150 -19.60 7.80 11.53
N VAL A 151 -20.92 7.79 11.58
CA VAL A 151 -21.77 8.91 11.13
C VAL A 151 -21.65 10.09 12.12
N LEU A 152 -21.66 9.81 13.42
CA LEU A 152 -21.44 10.82 14.44
C LEU A 152 -20.05 11.44 14.33
N GLU A 153 -19.02 10.65 14.04
CA GLU A 153 -17.67 11.15 13.78
C GLU A 153 -17.63 12.09 12.57
N VAL A 154 -18.32 11.74 11.47
CA VAL A 154 -18.40 12.58 10.27
C VAL A 154 -19.06 13.93 10.60
N HIS A 155 -20.16 13.93 11.34
CA HIS A 155 -20.85 15.14 11.73
C HIS A 155 -19.99 16.03 12.63
N LEU A 156 -19.45 15.48 13.71
CA LEU A 156 -18.59 16.23 14.62
C LEU A 156 -17.33 16.73 13.91
N GLY A 157 -16.75 15.92 13.04
CA GLY A 157 -15.58 16.27 12.23
C GLY A 157 -15.84 17.44 11.27
N LEU A 158 -17.05 17.61 10.77
CA LEU A 158 -17.42 18.77 9.94
C LEU A 158 -17.31 20.07 10.75
N VAL A 159 -17.90 20.10 11.94
CA VAL A 159 -17.84 21.26 12.84
C VAL A 159 -16.40 21.54 13.26
N CYS A 160 -15.66 20.50 13.65
CA CYS A 160 -14.26 20.61 14.04
C CYS A 160 -13.40 21.22 12.93
N LYS A 161 -13.67 20.86 11.67
CA LYS A 161 -12.95 21.43 10.52
C LYS A 161 -13.22 22.93 10.37
N GLN A 162 -14.46 23.38 10.56
CA GLN A 162 -14.82 24.79 10.49
C GLN A 162 -14.19 25.61 11.60
N LEU A 163 -14.18 25.07 12.84
CA LEU A 163 -13.67 25.74 14.02
C LEU A 163 -12.16 25.58 14.23
N GLY A 164 -11.51 24.72 13.44
CA GLY A 164 -10.09 24.38 13.62
C GLY A 164 -9.81 23.57 14.89
N TRP A 165 -10.82 22.90 15.45
CA TRP A 165 -10.71 22.15 16.70
C TRP A 165 -10.17 20.73 16.48
N LYS A 166 -9.50 20.21 17.52
CA LYS A 166 -9.17 18.80 17.69
C LYS A 166 -9.86 18.30 18.95
N ILE A 167 -10.81 17.39 18.80
CA ILE A 167 -11.63 16.88 19.90
C ILE A 167 -11.21 15.45 20.22
N ALA A 168 -11.03 15.16 21.52
CA ALA A 168 -10.89 13.82 22.05
C ALA A 168 -12.23 13.38 22.66
N THR A 169 -12.72 12.22 22.24
CA THR A 169 -13.99 11.64 22.72
C THR A 169 -13.73 10.26 23.31
N PRO A 170 -13.35 10.15 24.60
CA PRO A 170 -13.23 8.86 25.28
C PRO A 170 -14.54 8.08 25.23
N VAL A 171 -14.45 6.73 25.34
CA VAL A 171 -15.60 5.83 25.14
C VAL A 171 -16.78 6.15 26.06
N PHE A 172 -16.52 6.50 27.33
CA PHE A 172 -17.56 6.78 28.33
C PHE A 172 -17.74 8.27 28.67
N ASP A 173 -16.99 9.13 28.02
CA ASP A 173 -17.07 10.59 28.21
C ASP A 173 -16.92 11.26 26.82
N GLY A 174 -17.79 10.88 25.92
CA GLY A 174 -17.82 11.37 24.52
C GLY A 174 -18.86 12.46 24.32
N ALA A 175 -18.92 13.01 23.13
CA ALA A 175 -19.95 13.95 22.72
C ALA A 175 -21.31 13.24 22.57
N THR A 176 -22.35 13.84 23.12
CA THR A 176 -23.73 13.39 22.96
C THR A 176 -24.32 13.87 21.65
N GLU A 177 -25.43 13.28 21.21
CA GLU A 177 -26.18 13.75 20.05
C GLU A 177 -26.65 15.20 20.21
N GLN A 178 -26.99 15.57 21.43
CA GLN A 178 -27.43 16.95 21.75
C GLN A 178 -26.30 17.94 21.60
N ASP A 179 -25.10 17.62 22.09
CA ASP A 179 -23.90 18.45 21.92
C ASP A 179 -23.60 18.72 20.46
N ILE A 180 -23.66 17.66 19.63
CA ILE A 180 -23.42 17.76 18.18
C ILE A 180 -24.51 18.66 17.54
N LYS A 181 -25.78 18.49 17.87
CA LYS A 181 -26.88 19.33 17.36
C LYS A 181 -26.70 20.78 17.74
N GLN A 182 -26.33 21.05 18.98
CA GLN A 182 -26.08 22.40 19.44
C GLN A 182 -24.92 23.05 18.67
N LEU A 183 -23.83 22.35 18.47
CA LEU A 183 -22.69 22.85 17.71
C LEU A 183 -23.07 23.15 16.25
N PHE A 184 -23.94 22.35 15.65
CA PHE A 184 -24.45 22.60 14.29
C PHE A 184 -25.29 23.89 14.24
N LEU A 185 -26.16 24.14 15.23
CA LEU A 185 -26.97 25.36 15.32
C LEU A 185 -26.09 26.58 15.51
N GLU A 186 -25.13 26.52 16.45
CA GLU A 186 -24.21 27.63 16.75
C GLU A 186 -23.35 28.02 15.52
N ASN A 187 -23.05 27.08 14.66
CA ASN A 187 -22.23 27.29 13.47
C ASN A 187 -23.04 27.44 12.15
N ASN A 188 -24.35 27.61 12.26
CA ASN A 188 -25.27 27.77 11.13
C ASN A 188 -25.20 26.62 10.06
N ILE A 189 -24.87 25.41 10.51
CA ILE A 189 -24.89 24.22 9.65
C ILE A 189 -26.29 23.61 9.71
N VAL A 190 -27.21 24.25 9.03
CA VAL A 190 -28.63 23.88 9.03
C VAL A 190 -29.16 23.70 7.60
N ASN A 191 -30.26 22.98 7.45
CA ASN A 191 -30.95 22.86 6.20
C ASN A 191 -31.67 24.17 5.83
N PRO A 192 -32.24 24.31 4.61
CA PRO A 192 -33.03 25.49 4.20
C PRO A 192 -34.23 25.78 5.10
N GLU A 193 -34.71 24.80 5.84
CA GLU A 193 -35.81 24.94 6.81
C GLU A 193 -35.33 25.34 8.23
N GLY A 194 -34.01 25.54 8.42
CA GLY A 194 -33.42 25.88 9.73
C GLY A 194 -33.25 24.69 10.68
N LYS A 195 -33.41 23.45 10.21
CA LYS A 195 -33.24 22.24 11.02
C LYS A 195 -31.86 21.63 10.84
N VAL A 196 -31.36 20.97 11.90
CA VAL A 196 -30.12 20.20 11.85
C VAL A 196 -30.39 18.80 11.28
N ASP A 197 -29.86 18.50 10.11
CA ASP A 197 -29.93 17.17 9.49
C ASP A 197 -28.56 16.59 9.10
N GLY A 198 -27.50 17.36 9.31
CA GLY A 198 -26.12 16.91 8.99
C GLY A 198 -25.83 16.68 7.53
N LYS A 199 -26.66 17.18 6.63
CA LYS A 199 -26.54 16.98 5.19
C LYS A 199 -26.20 18.30 4.51
N ILE A 200 -25.38 18.21 3.47
CA ILE A 200 -24.90 19.36 2.70
C ILE A 200 -25.21 19.13 1.22
N GLN A 201 -25.44 20.21 0.47
CA GLN A 201 -25.56 20.15 -0.98
C GLN A 201 -24.18 19.90 -1.59
N VAL A 202 -24.11 18.91 -2.45
CA VAL A 202 -22.89 18.50 -3.18
C VAL A 202 -23.17 18.57 -4.66
N TYR A 203 -22.14 18.88 -5.43
CA TYR A 203 -22.20 19.03 -6.89
C TYR A 203 -21.36 17.94 -7.56
N ASP A 204 -21.80 17.46 -8.70
CA ASP A 204 -21.07 16.48 -9.50
C ASP A 204 -19.84 17.15 -10.14
N GLY A 205 -18.66 16.58 -9.91
CA GLY A 205 -17.41 17.12 -10.45
C GLY A 205 -17.31 17.09 -11.97
N ARG A 206 -18.06 16.22 -12.64
CA ARG A 206 -18.03 16.08 -14.10
C ARG A 206 -19.01 17.00 -14.81
N THR A 207 -20.22 17.17 -14.27
CA THR A 207 -21.30 17.95 -14.88
C THR A 207 -21.45 19.34 -14.26
N GLY A 208 -21.00 19.52 -13.01
CA GLY A 208 -21.22 20.74 -12.24
C GLY A 208 -22.63 20.89 -11.71
N GLU A 209 -23.52 19.92 -11.93
CA GLU A 209 -24.90 19.94 -11.47
C GLU A 209 -25.00 19.54 -9.99
N PRO A 210 -25.94 20.12 -9.24
CA PRO A 210 -26.18 19.71 -7.86
C PRO A 210 -26.76 18.29 -7.82
N PHE A 211 -26.38 17.52 -6.80
CA PHE A 211 -27.05 16.25 -6.53
C PHE A 211 -28.52 16.48 -6.19
N GLU A 212 -29.37 15.56 -6.64
CA GLU A 212 -30.83 15.61 -6.42
C GLU A 212 -31.15 15.70 -4.90
N ASN A 213 -30.41 14.95 -4.10
CA ASN A 213 -30.55 14.94 -2.66
C ASN A 213 -29.28 15.44 -1.96
N ARG A 214 -29.45 16.14 -0.85
CA ARG A 214 -28.37 16.52 0.04
C ARG A 214 -27.77 15.28 0.70
N VAL A 215 -26.46 15.26 0.88
CA VAL A 215 -25.71 14.11 1.41
C VAL A 215 -24.97 14.43 2.68
N THR A 216 -24.73 13.42 3.49
CA THR A 216 -23.89 13.52 4.69
C THR A 216 -22.44 13.68 4.29
N VAL A 217 -21.84 14.82 4.67
CA VAL A 217 -20.44 15.16 4.40
C VAL A 217 -19.78 15.62 5.69
N GLY A 218 -18.55 15.27 5.87
CA GLY A 218 -17.75 15.71 7.01
C GLY A 218 -16.34 15.15 6.95
N VAL A 219 -15.66 15.13 8.07
CA VAL A 219 -14.29 14.63 8.19
C VAL A 219 -14.29 13.36 9.03
N GLN A 220 -13.71 12.31 8.48
CA GLN A 220 -13.56 11.03 9.13
C GLN A 220 -12.10 10.60 9.10
N TYR A 221 -11.64 9.95 10.17
CA TYR A 221 -10.32 9.34 10.21
C TYR A 221 -10.32 8.04 9.41
N MET A 222 -9.44 7.96 8.42
CA MET A 222 -9.27 6.76 7.58
C MET A 222 -7.83 6.31 7.57
N ILE A 223 -7.63 5.00 7.60
CA ILE A 223 -6.30 4.38 7.57
C ILE A 223 -6.18 3.40 6.40
N LYS A 224 -5.05 3.43 5.71
CA LYS A 224 -4.66 2.41 4.73
C LYS A 224 -4.20 1.16 5.49
N LEU A 225 -4.77 0.02 5.14
CA LEU A 225 -4.36 -1.26 5.72
C LEU A 225 -3.22 -1.88 4.91
N ILE A 226 -2.47 -2.79 5.55
CA ILE A 226 -1.36 -3.50 4.91
C ILE A 226 -1.79 -4.53 3.86
N HIS A 227 -3.10 -4.75 3.72
CA HIS A 227 -3.68 -5.63 2.69
C HIS A 227 -3.72 -4.91 1.33
N LEU A 228 -2.55 -4.77 0.72
CA LEU A 228 -2.37 -4.13 -0.57
C LEU A 228 -2.57 -5.14 -1.70
N VAL A 229 -3.19 -4.70 -2.79
CA VAL A 229 -3.49 -5.56 -3.93
C VAL A 229 -2.22 -6.10 -4.61
N ASP A 230 -1.18 -5.30 -4.69
CA ASP A 230 0.08 -5.68 -5.33
C ASP A 230 0.78 -6.86 -4.63
N ASP A 231 0.59 -7.00 -3.32
CA ASP A 231 1.15 -8.10 -2.55
C ASP A 231 0.35 -9.40 -2.69
N LYS A 232 -0.86 -9.34 -3.26
CA LYS A 232 -1.81 -10.46 -3.34
C LYS A 232 -2.06 -10.94 -4.77
N ILE A 233 -1.93 -10.05 -5.76
CA ILE A 233 -2.12 -10.41 -7.15
C ILE A 233 -0.98 -11.32 -7.61
N HIS A 234 -1.33 -12.46 -8.18
CA HIS A 234 -0.37 -13.43 -8.68
C HIS A 234 -0.81 -13.97 -10.03
N ALA A 235 0.12 -14.04 -10.97
CA ALA A 235 -0.09 -14.64 -12.27
C ALA A 235 1.00 -15.67 -12.54
N ARG A 236 0.62 -16.78 -13.17
CA ARG A 236 1.53 -17.88 -13.54
C ARG A 236 1.23 -18.34 -14.95
N SER A 237 2.23 -18.32 -15.81
CA SER A 237 2.09 -18.81 -17.19
C SER A 237 2.45 -20.29 -17.33
N ILE A 238 3.57 -20.72 -16.73
CA ILE A 238 4.10 -22.08 -16.79
C ILE A 238 4.58 -22.51 -15.42
N GLY A 239 4.32 -23.76 -15.05
CA GLY A 239 4.81 -24.30 -13.78
C GLY A 239 4.42 -25.77 -13.58
N PRO A 240 4.88 -26.43 -12.49
CA PRO A 240 4.49 -27.79 -12.18
C PRO A 240 2.97 -27.91 -12.10
N TYR A 241 2.42 -28.88 -12.78
CA TYR A 241 1.01 -29.21 -12.79
C TYR A 241 0.82 -30.59 -12.15
N LEU A 242 0.09 -30.65 -11.04
CA LEU A 242 -0.28 -31.91 -10.41
C LEU A 242 -1.66 -32.31 -10.91
N SER A 243 -1.72 -33.37 -11.70
CA SER A 243 -2.98 -33.98 -12.11
C SER A 243 -3.47 -34.95 -11.04
N LEU A 244 -4.68 -34.78 -10.57
CA LEU A 244 -5.37 -35.71 -9.67
C LEU A 244 -5.82 -37.03 -10.36
N ILE A 245 -5.55 -37.16 -11.65
CA ILE A 245 -5.95 -38.32 -12.47
C ILE A 245 -5.14 -39.59 -12.11
N HIS A 246 -4.04 -39.45 -11.40
CA HIS A 246 -3.16 -40.55 -11.00
C HIS A 246 -3.29 -40.95 -9.53
N ILE A 247 -4.39 -40.60 -8.88
CA ILE A 247 -4.71 -41.08 -7.52
C ILE A 247 -5.69 -42.25 -7.59
#